data_a3960d329b55a1106567e142b19ab7c1
#
_entry.id   a3960d329b55a1106567e142b19ab7c1
#
_cell.length_a   1.000
_cell.length_b   1.000
_cell.length_c   1.000
_cell.angle_alpha   90.00
_cell.angle_beta   90.00
_cell.angle_gamma   90.00
#
_symmetry.space_group_name_H-M   'P 1'
#
loop_
_entity.id
_entity.type
_entity.pdbx_description
1 polymer ?
#
loop_
_entity_poly.entity_id
_entity_poly.type
_entity_poly.pdbx_seq_one_letter_code
_entity_poly.pdbx_strand_id
1 'polypeptide(L)'
;MAMTAEMKAEILAFLEQREQEKKRNRTTYQRVYEPYRERMDAFDYEHIYHYSTGGQTTVSCKYRYPIQNAMGTLLRAVYGVDAVAKLPAEQEEEMREVFDKILSVMETYKRRETE
;
A
#
# COMPACT_ATOMS: atom_id res chain seq x y z
N MET A 1 26.18 23.57 23.18
CA MET A 1 27.21 23.60 22.14
C MET A 1 26.57 23.71 20.77
N ALA A 2 27.00 24.66 19.98
CA ALA A 2 26.57 24.74 18.59
C ALA A 2 27.19 23.59 17.79
N MET A 3 26.38 22.94 16.96
CA MET A 3 26.87 21.90 16.05
C MET A 3 27.80 22.54 15.01
N THR A 4 28.95 21.92 14.78
CA THR A 4 29.85 22.32 13.70
C THR A 4 29.26 21.90 12.35
N ALA A 5 29.69 22.52 11.25
CA ALA A 5 29.28 22.15 9.90
C ALA A 5 29.63 20.68 9.60
N GLU A 6 30.75 20.20 10.12
CA GLU A 6 31.18 18.81 9.95
C GLU A 6 30.23 17.83 10.66
N MET A 7 29.77 18.15 11.85
CA MET A 7 28.81 17.32 12.59
C MET A 7 27.46 17.25 11.87
N LYS A 8 26.99 18.36 11.29
CA LYS A 8 25.78 18.40 10.50
C LYS A 8 25.90 17.53 9.25
N ALA A 9 27.04 17.60 8.56
CA ALA A 9 27.28 16.79 7.37
C ALA A 9 27.31 15.30 7.70
N GLU A 10 27.89 14.90 8.82
CA GLU A 10 27.92 13.51 9.28
C GLU A 10 26.53 12.99 9.59
N ILE A 11 25.70 13.79 10.27
CA ILE A 11 24.31 13.40 10.59
C ILE A 11 23.50 13.24 9.32
N LEU A 12 23.61 14.17 8.38
CA LEU A 12 22.89 14.09 7.09
C LEU A 12 23.31 12.84 6.30
N ALA A 13 24.62 12.56 6.23
CA ALA A 13 25.13 11.37 5.55
C ALA A 13 24.60 10.08 6.20
N PHE A 14 24.54 10.04 7.52
CA PHE A 14 23.99 8.89 8.26
C PHE A 14 22.51 8.68 7.98
N LEU A 15 21.70 9.76 7.96
CA LEU A 15 20.28 9.69 7.68
C LEU A 15 20.01 9.24 6.23
N GLU A 16 20.77 9.76 5.28
CA GLU A 16 20.68 9.33 3.87
C GLU A 16 21.01 7.86 3.71
N GLN A 17 22.04 7.38 4.39
CA GLN A 17 22.44 5.98 4.36
C GLN A 17 21.35 5.08 4.95
N ARG A 18 20.71 5.49 6.05
CA ARG A 18 19.59 4.75 6.64
C ARG A 18 18.39 4.67 5.70
N GLU A 19 18.07 5.76 5.01
CA GLU A 19 16.98 5.76 4.03
C GLU A 19 17.28 4.83 2.87
N GLN A 20 18.51 4.82 2.37
CA GLN A 20 18.91 3.91 1.30
C GLN A 20 18.85 2.45 1.75
N GLU A 21 19.26 2.15 2.97
CA GLU A 21 19.17 0.81 3.54
C GLU A 21 17.71 0.36 3.68
N LYS A 22 16.81 1.24 4.13
CA LYS A 22 15.38 0.96 4.18
C LYS A 22 14.81 0.63 2.81
N LYS A 23 15.21 1.39 1.78
CA LYS A 23 14.78 1.12 0.41
C LYS A 23 15.31 -0.21 -0.12
N ARG A 24 16.56 -0.56 0.20
CA ARG A 24 17.14 -1.85 -0.20
C ARG A 24 16.49 -3.03 0.49
N ASN A 25 16.02 -2.84 1.73
CA ASN A 25 15.44 -3.90 2.54
C ASN A 25 13.95 -4.12 2.28
N ARG A 26 13.35 -3.37 1.35
CA ARG A 26 11.96 -3.59 0.97
C ARG A 26 11.82 -4.94 0.28
N THR A 27 10.80 -5.68 0.69
CA THR A 27 10.47 -6.95 0.03
C THR A 27 9.99 -6.68 -1.39
N THR A 28 10.06 -7.68 -2.25
CA THR A 28 9.52 -7.60 -3.61
C THR A 28 8.06 -7.17 -3.59
N TYR A 29 7.26 -7.73 -2.68
CA TYR A 29 5.85 -7.39 -2.58
C TYR A 29 5.63 -5.91 -2.22
N GLN A 30 6.43 -5.34 -1.33
CA GLN A 30 6.33 -3.92 -0.99
C GLN A 30 6.61 -3.03 -2.21
N ARG A 31 7.56 -3.40 -3.05
CA ARG A 31 7.85 -2.68 -4.29
C ARG A 31 6.72 -2.82 -5.31
N VAL A 32 6.06 -3.97 -5.33
CA VAL A 32 4.95 -4.23 -6.25
C VAL A 32 3.74 -3.35 -5.92
N TYR A 33 3.32 -3.29 -4.65
CA TYR A 33 2.09 -2.57 -4.32
C TYR A 33 2.28 -1.07 -4.11
N GLU A 34 3.49 -0.60 -3.85
CA GLU A 34 3.74 0.81 -3.53
C GLU A 34 3.20 1.80 -4.57
N PRO A 35 3.37 1.59 -5.89
CA PRO A 35 2.82 2.50 -6.89
C PRO A 35 1.29 2.55 -6.91
N TYR A 36 0.62 1.58 -6.31
CA TYR A 36 -0.84 1.43 -6.34
C TYR A 36 -1.52 1.91 -5.05
N ARG A 37 -0.77 2.46 -4.11
CA ARG A 37 -1.31 2.91 -2.82
C ARG A 37 -2.46 3.88 -2.96
N GLU A 38 -2.33 4.89 -3.79
CA GLU A 38 -3.38 5.89 -4.01
C GLU A 38 -4.63 5.26 -4.62
N ARG A 39 -4.46 4.34 -5.55
CA ARG A 39 -5.58 3.63 -6.16
C ARG A 39 -6.31 2.75 -5.14
N MET A 40 -5.58 2.11 -4.23
CA MET A 40 -6.19 1.35 -3.14
C MET A 40 -6.93 2.27 -2.15
N ASP A 41 -6.32 3.40 -1.81
CA ASP A 41 -6.93 4.38 -0.91
C ASP A 41 -8.21 4.98 -1.50
N ALA A 42 -8.31 5.06 -2.82
CA ALA A 42 -9.49 5.58 -3.50
C ALA A 42 -10.75 4.72 -3.27
N PHE A 43 -10.61 3.50 -2.74
CA PHE A 43 -11.76 2.68 -2.35
C PHE A 43 -12.29 3.01 -0.96
N ASP A 44 -11.56 3.78 -0.18
CA ASP A 44 -12.02 4.21 1.14
C ASP A 44 -13.25 5.09 1.02
N TYR A 45 -14.19 4.92 1.94
CA TYR A 45 -15.35 5.79 1.98
C TYR A 45 -15.86 5.96 3.40
N GLU A 46 -16.67 7.00 3.62
CA GLU A 46 -17.37 7.25 4.85
C GLU A 46 -18.87 7.11 4.63
N HIS A 47 -19.55 6.50 5.59
CA HIS A 47 -20.99 6.38 5.55
C HIS A 47 -21.59 6.97 6.83
N ILE A 48 -22.58 7.84 6.64
CA ILE A 48 -23.27 8.47 7.76
C ILE A 48 -24.60 7.76 7.99
N TYR A 49 -24.76 7.18 9.18
CA TYR A 49 -26.00 6.55 9.58
C TYR A 49 -26.80 7.52 10.44
N HIS A 50 -28.08 7.66 10.13
CA HIS A 50 -29.00 8.49 10.89
C HIS A 50 -29.90 7.61 11.76
N TYR A 51 -30.00 7.96 13.03
CA TYR A 51 -30.87 7.23 13.95
C TYR A 51 -32.29 7.83 13.93
N SER A 52 -33.29 6.98 14.14
CA SER A 52 -34.70 7.41 14.23
C SER A 52 -34.97 8.33 15.43
N THR A 53 -34.16 8.27 16.47
CA THR A 53 -34.24 9.07 17.66
C THR A 53 -33.59 10.46 17.54
N GLY A 54 -33.05 10.79 16.36
CA GLY A 54 -32.23 11.97 16.12
C GLY A 54 -30.79 11.70 16.51
N GLY A 55 -29.88 12.20 15.74
CA GLY A 55 -28.45 11.93 15.88
C GLY A 55 -27.95 11.10 14.73
N GLN A 56 -26.63 11.06 14.59
CA GLN A 56 -25.96 10.36 13.51
C GLN A 56 -24.62 9.79 13.97
N THR A 57 -24.16 8.76 13.28
CA THR A 57 -22.81 8.22 13.44
C THR A 57 -22.16 8.07 12.09
N THR A 58 -20.87 8.28 12.03
CA THR A 58 -20.08 8.12 10.80
C THR A 58 -19.24 6.84 10.90
N VAL A 59 -19.33 6.00 9.90
CA VAL A 59 -18.51 4.80 9.79
C VAL A 59 -17.52 5.01 8.64
N SER A 60 -16.24 4.96 8.96
CA SER A 60 -15.17 5.05 7.96
C SER A 60 -14.73 3.65 7.54
N CYS A 61 -14.76 3.40 6.24
CA CYS A 61 -14.34 2.11 5.67
C CYS A 61 -13.00 2.30 4.97
N LYS A 62 -11.97 1.62 5.47
CA LYS A 62 -10.61 1.68 4.95
C LYS A 62 -10.26 0.37 4.27
N TYR A 63 -9.81 0.46 3.03
CA TYR A 63 -9.60 -0.72 2.20
C TYR A 63 -8.16 -0.98 1.78
N ARG A 64 -7.21 -0.04 2.02
CA ARG A 64 -5.80 -0.23 1.63
C ARG A 64 -5.26 -1.57 2.12
N TYR A 65 -5.29 -1.81 3.42
CA TYR A 65 -4.73 -3.04 3.99
C TYR A 65 -5.50 -4.30 3.60
N PRO A 66 -6.83 -4.31 3.63
CA PRO A 66 -7.58 -5.47 3.14
C PRO A 66 -7.27 -5.81 1.69
N ILE A 67 -7.22 -4.83 0.80
CA ILE A 67 -6.89 -5.03 -0.62
C ILE A 67 -5.45 -5.54 -0.74
N GLN A 68 -4.51 -4.88 -0.05
CA GLN A 68 -3.10 -5.27 -0.08
C GLN A 68 -2.91 -6.71 0.39
N ASN A 69 -3.57 -7.11 1.46
CA ASN A 69 -3.49 -8.46 2.00
C ASN A 69 -4.11 -9.49 1.04
N ALA A 70 -5.24 -9.17 0.43
CA ALA A 70 -5.89 -10.03 -0.55
C ALA A 70 -5.01 -10.23 -1.79
N MET A 71 -4.40 -9.16 -2.29
CA MET A 71 -3.47 -9.23 -3.42
C MET A 71 -2.25 -10.08 -3.09
N GLY A 72 -1.72 -9.95 -1.88
CA GLY A 72 -0.61 -10.80 -1.42
C GLY A 72 -0.98 -12.26 -1.43
N THR A 73 -2.18 -12.61 -1.01
CA THR A 73 -2.69 -13.99 -1.03
C THR A 73 -2.82 -14.50 -2.48
N LEU A 74 -3.36 -13.68 -3.38
CA LEU A 74 -3.51 -14.04 -4.79
C LEU A 74 -2.16 -14.27 -5.46
N LEU A 75 -1.19 -13.38 -5.22
CA LEU A 75 0.16 -13.53 -5.78
C LEU A 75 0.86 -14.78 -5.24
N ARG A 76 0.70 -15.08 -3.95
CA ARG A 76 1.24 -16.32 -3.39
C ARG A 76 0.68 -17.55 -4.09
N ALA A 77 -0.61 -17.53 -4.37
CA ALA A 77 -1.26 -18.64 -5.09
C ALA A 77 -0.73 -18.76 -6.53
N VAL A 78 -0.57 -17.66 -7.22
CA VAL A 78 -0.05 -17.64 -8.60
C VAL A 78 1.37 -18.20 -8.67
N TYR A 79 2.23 -17.80 -7.74
CA TYR A 79 3.65 -18.20 -7.76
C TYR A 79 3.96 -19.43 -6.92
N GLY A 80 2.96 -19.98 -6.24
CA GLY A 80 3.13 -21.22 -5.49
C GLY A 80 4.02 -21.09 -4.26
N VAL A 81 3.96 -19.95 -3.56
CA VAL A 81 4.74 -19.71 -2.35
C VAL A 81 3.83 -19.53 -1.14
N ASP A 82 4.36 -19.79 0.04
CA ASP A 82 3.58 -19.74 1.29
C ASP A 82 3.71 -18.40 2.04
N ALA A 83 4.58 -17.51 1.59
CA ALA A 83 4.78 -16.21 2.21
C ALA A 83 5.13 -15.15 1.15
N VAL A 84 4.69 -13.91 1.37
CA VAL A 84 5.00 -12.80 0.44
C VAL A 84 6.49 -12.52 0.35
N ALA A 85 7.25 -12.82 1.41
CA ALA A 85 8.69 -12.67 1.40
C ALA A 85 9.40 -13.62 0.43
N LYS A 86 8.73 -14.69 -0.01
CA LYS A 86 9.26 -15.69 -0.94
C LYS A 86 8.89 -15.40 -2.39
N LEU A 87 8.14 -14.33 -2.68
CA LEU A 87 7.80 -13.97 -4.05
C LEU A 87 9.07 -13.67 -4.85
N PRO A 88 9.16 -14.18 -6.09
CA PRO A 88 10.40 -14.06 -6.89
C PRO A 88 10.62 -12.62 -7.37
N ALA A 89 11.77 -12.04 -6.99
CA ALA A 89 12.13 -10.66 -7.32
C ALA A 89 12.25 -10.44 -8.83
N GLU A 90 12.68 -11.45 -9.57
CA GLU A 90 12.86 -11.39 -11.02
C GLU A 90 11.54 -11.29 -11.79
N GLN A 91 10.42 -11.53 -11.13
CA GLN A 91 9.08 -11.42 -11.72
C GLN A 91 8.29 -10.24 -11.18
N GLU A 92 8.96 -9.26 -10.61
CA GLU A 92 8.34 -8.07 -10.03
C GLU A 92 7.45 -7.32 -11.02
N GLU A 93 7.88 -7.13 -12.26
CA GLU A 93 7.09 -6.44 -13.29
C GLU A 93 5.82 -7.19 -13.64
N GLU A 94 5.91 -8.52 -13.75
CA GLU A 94 4.75 -9.37 -13.99
C GLU A 94 3.74 -9.26 -12.85
N MET A 95 4.21 -9.24 -11.60
CA MET A 95 3.35 -9.05 -10.44
C MET A 95 2.63 -7.70 -10.47
N ARG A 96 3.33 -6.64 -10.89
CA ARG A 96 2.70 -5.32 -11.06
C ARG A 96 1.61 -5.36 -12.11
N GLU A 97 1.83 -6.06 -13.22
CA GLU A 97 0.79 -6.21 -14.24
C GLU A 97 -0.44 -6.93 -13.70
N VAL A 98 -0.25 -8.00 -12.94
CA VAL A 98 -1.36 -8.72 -12.29
C VAL A 98 -2.10 -7.80 -11.33
N PHE A 99 -1.36 -7.09 -10.49
CA PHE A 99 -1.92 -6.15 -9.53
C PHE A 99 -2.74 -5.06 -10.23
N ASP A 100 -2.18 -4.47 -11.27
CA ASP A 100 -2.85 -3.44 -12.06
C ASP A 100 -4.15 -3.95 -12.69
N LYS A 101 -4.13 -5.12 -13.29
CA LYS A 101 -5.31 -5.73 -13.92
C LYS A 101 -6.43 -5.98 -12.91
N ILE A 102 -6.09 -6.50 -11.73
CA ILE A 102 -7.09 -6.76 -10.69
C ILE A 102 -7.68 -5.44 -10.19
N LEU A 103 -6.84 -4.44 -9.90
CA LEU A 103 -7.34 -3.12 -9.49
C LEU A 103 -8.20 -2.48 -10.56
N SER A 104 -7.83 -2.60 -11.83
CA SER A 104 -8.61 -2.06 -12.95
C SER A 104 -9.99 -2.68 -13.03
N VAL A 105 -10.10 -3.99 -12.82
CA VAL A 105 -11.39 -4.68 -12.74
C VAL A 105 -12.21 -4.15 -11.57
N MET A 106 -11.61 -4.02 -10.40
CA MET A 106 -12.28 -3.50 -9.22
C MET A 106 -12.79 -2.07 -9.45
N GLU A 107 -11.96 -1.22 -10.05
CA GLU A 107 -12.31 0.16 -10.36
C GLU A 107 -13.48 0.23 -11.35
N THR A 108 -13.52 -0.67 -12.31
CA THR A 108 -14.62 -0.75 -13.30
C THR A 108 -15.96 -1.03 -12.62
N TYR A 109 -15.97 -1.86 -11.60
CA TYR A 109 -17.19 -2.26 -10.89
C TYR A 109 -17.43 -1.47 -9.60
N LYS A 110 -16.56 -0.54 -9.28
CA LYS A 110 -16.70 0.30 -8.09
C LYS A 110 -18.01 1.10 -8.16
N ARG A 111 -18.80 1.03 -7.11
CA ARG A 111 -20.03 1.81 -7.01
C ARG A 111 -19.69 3.27 -6.75
N ARG A 112 -20.36 4.14 -7.47
CA ARG A 112 -20.24 5.58 -7.26
C ARG A 112 -21.21 6.02 -6.16
N GLU A 113 -20.78 6.97 -5.33
CA GLU A 113 -21.59 7.48 -4.23
C GLU A 113 -22.90 8.13 -4.69
N THR A 114 -22.95 8.60 -5.92
CA THR A 114 -24.11 9.28 -6.50
C THR A 114 -25.18 8.33 -7.04
N GLU A 115 -24.94 7.06 -6.94
CA GLU A 115 -25.91 6.03 -7.32
C GLU A 115 -26.61 5.50 -6.04
#